data_10515042fc450f9f737c82dc8e684d00
#
_entry.id   10515042fc450f9f737c82dc8e684d00
#
_cell.length_a   1.000
_cell.length_b   1.000
_cell.length_c   1.000
_cell.angle_alpha   90.00
_cell.angle_beta   90.00
_cell.angle_gamma   90.00
#
_symmetry.space_group_name_H-M   'P 1'
#
loop_
_entity.id
_entity.type
_entity.pdbx_description
1 polymer ?
#
loop_
_entity_poly.entity_id
_entity_poly.type
_entity_poly.pdbx_seq_one_letter_code
_entity_poly.pdbx_strand_id
1 'polypeptide(L)'
;MVITEQNGARILNALSTSLKLVFKNAFDAAPSNYAKVAMEVPSTGASNTYAWTDRFPALRKWIGDKAVKKLTGHAYILVNEDYEATVEVDRNDIEDDNLGMYTIETQAAGQSAKEWPDDLVFTVLTKGFEEKCYDDKPFYSTDHKVGEGKNAKVFSNKLTKALSVSTLAAAQASLGAAMTMMQELKDSEGKPLNLKANLLVVPPALREVANALMTTDRLEDGKVNP
;
A
#
# COMPACT_ATOMS: atom_id res chain seq x y z
N MET A 1 45.22 -6.17 12.44
CA MET A 1 45.45 -7.45 11.72
C MET A 1 45.96 -7.12 10.31
N VAL A 2 47.08 -7.67 9.85
CA VAL A 2 47.63 -7.32 8.53
C VAL A 2 46.92 -8.13 7.45
N ILE A 3 46.31 -7.46 6.48
CA ILE A 3 45.68 -8.11 5.32
C ILE A 3 46.79 -8.41 4.30
N THR A 4 47.02 -9.71 4.06
CA THR A 4 47.92 -10.22 3.02
C THR A 4 47.08 -10.80 1.88
N GLU A 5 47.68 -10.97 0.67
CA GLU A 5 46.98 -11.60 -0.44
C GLU A 5 46.45 -13.01 -0.11
N GLN A 6 47.12 -13.73 0.79
CA GLN A 6 46.74 -15.09 1.20
C GLN A 6 45.55 -15.13 2.17
N ASN A 7 45.34 -14.09 2.99
CA ASN A 7 44.23 -14.06 3.99
C ASN A 7 43.12 -13.07 3.63
N GLY A 8 43.34 -12.13 2.70
CA GLY A 8 42.42 -11.07 2.33
C GLY A 8 41.06 -11.58 1.90
N ALA A 9 41.04 -12.53 0.98
CA ALA A 9 39.78 -13.11 0.49
C ALA A 9 38.94 -13.80 1.60
N ARG A 10 39.61 -14.46 2.56
CA ARG A 10 38.93 -15.12 3.68
C ARG A 10 38.32 -14.09 4.65
N ILE A 11 39.07 -13.02 4.93
CA ILE A 11 38.61 -11.91 5.81
C ILE A 11 37.40 -11.22 5.17
N LEU A 12 37.48 -10.85 3.90
CA LEU A 12 36.40 -10.22 3.16
C LEU A 12 35.16 -11.11 3.09
N ASN A 13 35.30 -12.41 2.86
CA ASN A 13 34.19 -13.33 2.84
C ASN A 13 33.53 -13.48 4.23
N ALA A 14 34.33 -13.55 5.30
CA ALA A 14 33.83 -13.62 6.67
C ALA A 14 33.08 -12.33 7.05
N LEU A 15 33.64 -11.17 6.74
CA LEU A 15 33.02 -9.86 6.95
C LEU A 15 31.70 -9.74 6.16
N SER A 16 31.73 -10.04 4.86
CA SER A 16 30.52 -10.03 4.01
C SER A 16 29.43 -10.94 4.57
N THR A 17 29.79 -12.12 5.05
CA THR A 17 28.84 -13.06 5.65
C THR A 17 28.24 -12.52 6.94
N SER A 18 29.09 -11.91 7.80
CA SER A 18 28.65 -11.27 9.04
C SER A 18 27.70 -10.10 8.78
N LEU A 19 28.08 -9.19 7.88
CA LEU A 19 27.26 -8.03 7.54
C LEU A 19 25.93 -8.45 6.88
N LYS A 20 25.94 -9.47 6.00
CA LYS A 20 24.69 -10.04 5.45
C LYS A 20 23.75 -10.59 6.52
N LEU A 21 24.31 -11.23 7.55
CA LEU A 21 23.51 -11.74 8.67
C LEU A 21 22.91 -10.59 9.49
N VAL A 22 23.71 -9.55 9.78
CA VAL A 22 23.26 -8.36 10.48
C VAL A 22 22.14 -7.66 9.70
N PHE A 23 22.34 -7.45 8.40
CA PHE A 23 21.31 -6.90 7.51
C PHE A 23 20.03 -7.71 7.56
N LYS A 24 20.16 -9.03 7.37
CA LYS A 24 18.99 -9.92 7.37
C LYS A 24 18.21 -9.87 8.68
N ASN A 25 18.92 -9.92 9.81
CA ASN A 25 18.27 -9.85 11.13
C ASN A 25 17.54 -8.53 11.34
N ALA A 26 18.14 -7.41 10.93
CA ALA A 26 17.53 -6.09 11.01
C ALA A 26 16.31 -5.98 10.07
N PHE A 27 16.42 -6.49 8.84
CA PHE A 27 15.33 -6.54 7.86
C PHE A 27 14.14 -7.38 8.39
N ASP A 28 14.41 -8.58 8.92
CA ASP A 28 13.36 -9.48 9.42
C ASP A 28 12.67 -8.91 10.69
N ALA A 29 13.39 -8.15 11.51
CA ALA A 29 12.87 -7.55 12.75
C ALA A 29 12.08 -6.25 12.52
N ALA A 30 12.34 -5.52 11.44
CA ALA A 30 11.70 -4.24 11.17
C ALA A 30 10.21 -4.42 10.81
N PRO A 31 9.31 -3.59 11.39
CA PRO A 31 7.89 -3.64 11.07
C PRO A 31 7.62 -3.10 9.67
N SER A 32 6.60 -3.65 9.01
CA SER A 32 6.10 -3.15 7.73
C SER A 32 4.57 -3.26 7.67
N ASN A 33 3.93 -2.30 7.03
CA ASN A 33 2.47 -2.16 7.02
C ASN A 33 1.86 -2.12 5.62
N TYR A 34 2.64 -2.03 4.54
CA TYR A 34 2.12 -1.92 3.18
C TYR A 34 1.17 -3.06 2.81
N ALA A 35 1.44 -4.28 3.30
CA ALA A 35 0.61 -5.46 3.03
C ALA A 35 -0.83 -5.35 3.57
N LYS A 36 -1.11 -4.38 4.47
CA LYS A 36 -2.48 -4.09 4.95
C LYS A 36 -3.31 -3.31 3.92
N VAL A 37 -2.66 -2.59 3.00
CA VAL A 37 -3.30 -1.72 2.01
C VAL A 37 -2.99 -2.08 0.56
N ALA A 38 -1.93 -2.85 0.31
CA ALA A 38 -1.50 -3.27 -1.02
C ALA A 38 -1.27 -4.79 -1.07
N MET A 39 -1.51 -5.37 -2.23
CA MET A 39 -1.26 -6.78 -2.50
C MET A 39 0.12 -6.95 -3.13
N GLU A 40 0.90 -7.88 -2.61
CA GLU A 40 2.17 -8.26 -3.21
C GLU A 40 1.94 -9.22 -4.37
N VAL A 41 2.47 -8.90 -5.54
CA VAL A 41 2.39 -9.73 -6.75
C VAL A 41 3.80 -9.95 -7.29
N PRO A 42 4.23 -11.22 -7.43
CA PRO A 42 5.56 -11.52 -7.94
C PRO A 42 5.73 -11.04 -9.38
N SER A 43 6.88 -10.44 -9.69
CA SER A 43 7.27 -10.02 -11.02
C SER A 43 8.35 -10.94 -11.58
N THR A 44 8.23 -11.32 -12.86
CA THR A 44 9.17 -12.20 -13.56
C THR A 44 9.85 -11.55 -14.75
N GLY A 45 9.55 -10.27 -15.04
CA GLY A 45 10.09 -9.55 -16.20
C GLY A 45 10.38 -8.09 -15.89
N ALA A 46 10.91 -7.37 -16.85
CA ALA A 46 11.21 -5.93 -16.74
C ALA A 46 9.95 -5.06 -16.59
N SER A 47 8.79 -5.58 -16.99
CA SER A 47 7.50 -4.94 -16.81
C SER A 47 6.41 -5.98 -16.62
N ASN A 48 5.38 -5.63 -15.86
CA ASN A 48 4.21 -6.45 -15.68
C ASN A 48 2.97 -5.75 -16.24
N THR A 49 2.19 -6.50 -17.02
CA THR A 49 0.89 -6.04 -17.48
C THR A 49 -0.19 -6.62 -16.60
N TYR A 50 -0.87 -5.77 -15.85
CA TYR A 50 -2.02 -6.14 -15.03
C TYR A 50 -3.28 -5.92 -15.84
N ALA A 51 -3.88 -7.03 -16.28
CA ALA A 51 -5.14 -7.02 -17.00
C ALA A 51 -6.27 -7.36 -16.04
N TRP A 52 -7.36 -6.62 -16.12
CA TRP A 52 -8.60 -6.97 -15.43
C TRP A 52 -9.77 -6.85 -16.37
N THR A 53 -10.81 -7.59 -16.06
CA THR A 53 -12.06 -7.55 -16.81
C THR A 53 -13.15 -6.97 -15.93
N ASP A 54 -14.15 -6.39 -16.55
CA ASP A 54 -15.39 -6.06 -15.87
C ASP A 54 -15.93 -7.31 -15.18
N ARG A 55 -16.58 -7.11 -14.04
CA ARG A 55 -17.09 -8.18 -13.19
C ARG A 55 -17.82 -9.25 -14.00
N PHE A 56 -17.65 -10.52 -13.66
CA PHE A 56 -18.41 -11.62 -14.25
C PHE A 56 -19.91 -11.35 -14.12
N PRO A 57 -20.69 -11.65 -15.20
CA PRO A 57 -22.13 -11.49 -15.16
C PRO A 57 -22.73 -12.21 -13.97
N ALA A 58 -23.56 -11.52 -13.19
CA ALA A 58 -24.27 -12.14 -12.08
C ALA A 58 -25.25 -13.20 -12.60
N LEU A 59 -25.49 -14.24 -11.80
CA LEU A 59 -26.51 -15.23 -12.09
C LEU A 59 -27.89 -14.52 -12.17
N ARG A 60 -28.60 -14.80 -13.24
CA ARG A 60 -29.97 -14.31 -13.47
C ARG A 60 -30.87 -15.47 -13.88
N LYS A 61 -32.18 -15.33 -13.66
CA LYS A 61 -33.13 -16.29 -14.15
C LYS A 61 -33.07 -16.31 -15.68
N TRP A 62 -32.91 -17.49 -16.26
CA TRP A 62 -32.90 -17.64 -17.70
C TRP A 62 -34.34 -17.53 -18.24
N ILE A 63 -34.58 -16.50 -19.04
CA ILE A 63 -35.86 -16.29 -19.73
C ILE A 63 -35.48 -15.88 -21.17
N GLY A 64 -35.82 -16.70 -22.15
CA GLY A 64 -35.51 -16.46 -23.57
C GLY A 64 -34.07 -16.78 -23.95
N ASP A 65 -33.51 -16.05 -24.94
CA ASP A 65 -32.17 -16.28 -25.46
C ASP A 65 -31.07 -15.97 -24.44
N LYS A 66 -29.93 -16.69 -24.54
CA LYS A 66 -28.76 -16.43 -23.73
C LYS A 66 -28.18 -15.04 -24.06
N ALA A 67 -28.20 -14.12 -23.11
CA ALA A 67 -27.47 -12.87 -23.27
C ALA A 67 -25.98 -13.13 -23.08
N VAL A 68 -25.25 -13.13 -24.18
CA VAL A 68 -23.80 -13.18 -24.18
C VAL A 68 -23.29 -11.75 -23.90
N LYS A 69 -22.61 -11.52 -22.77
CA LYS A 69 -21.95 -10.26 -22.50
C LYS A 69 -20.50 -10.36 -22.95
N LYS A 70 -20.05 -9.36 -23.69
CA LYS A 70 -18.61 -9.16 -23.95
C LYS A 70 -17.96 -8.68 -22.66
N LEU A 71 -16.88 -9.33 -22.25
CA LEU A 71 -16.03 -8.86 -21.17
C LEU A 71 -15.12 -7.77 -21.74
N THR A 72 -15.25 -6.56 -21.23
CA THR A 72 -14.31 -5.47 -21.55
C THR A 72 -13.05 -5.67 -20.73
N GLY A 73 -11.91 -5.77 -21.39
CA GLY A 73 -10.61 -5.89 -20.74
C GLY A 73 -9.94 -4.53 -20.63
N HIS A 74 -9.39 -4.25 -19.46
CA HIS A 74 -8.51 -3.11 -19.21
C HIS A 74 -7.13 -3.64 -18.88
N ALA A 75 -6.09 -2.85 -19.15
CA ALA A 75 -4.73 -3.22 -18.82
C ALA A 75 -3.96 -2.00 -18.28
N TYR A 76 -3.15 -2.24 -17.29
CA TYR A 76 -2.20 -1.26 -16.74
C TYR A 76 -0.82 -1.88 -16.75
N ILE A 77 0.17 -1.14 -17.24
CA ILE A 77 1.56 -1.61 -17.35
C ILE A 77 2.37 -0.93 -16.26
N LEU A 78 3.01 -1.74 -15.42
CA LEU A 78 4.00 -1.29 -14.44
C LEU A 78 5.39 -1.72 -14.91
N VAL A 79 6.29 -0.76 -15.03
CA VAL A 79 7.72 -1.00 -15.30
C VAL A 79 8.42 -1.18 -13.96
N ASN A 80 9.26 -2.21 -13.85
CA ASN A 80 10.04 -2.43 -12.65
C ASN A 80 11.15 -1.39 -12.53
N GLU A 81 11.41 -0.95 -11.33
CA GLU A 81 12.52 -0.08 -10.97
C GLU A 81 13.45 -0.81 -10.02
N ASP A 82 14.75 -0.61 -10.18
CA ASP A 82 15.77 -1.19 -9.31
C ASP A 82 16.13 -0.19 -8.21
N TYR A 83 16.24 -0.69 -7.00
CA TYR A 83 16.65 0.09 -5.82
C TYR A 83 17.88 -0.54 -5.20
N GLU A 84 18.85 0.29 -4.81
CA GLU A 84 20.07 -0.17 -4.16
C GLU A 84 20.36 0.57 -2.86
N ALA A 85 21.05 -0.11 -1.95
CA ALA A 85 21.67 0.49 -0.79
C ALA A 85 23.10 -0.05 -0.69
N THR A 86 24.09 0.83 -0.76
CA THR A 86 25.51 0.47 -0.76
C THR A 86 26.14 0.83 0.59
N VAL A 87 26.84 -0.12 1.21
CA VAL A 87 27.69 0.10 2.37
C VAL A 87 29.13 -0.06 1.93
N GLU A 88 29.93 1.00 2.03
CA GLU A 88 31.35 1.00 1.73
C GLU A 88 32.14 0.76 3.01
N VAL A 89 33.17 -0.11 2.97
CA VAL A 89 34.00 -0.45 4.13
C VAL A 89 35.46 -0.12 3.79
N ASP A 90 36.07 0.76 4.59
CA ASP A 90 37.48 1.11 4.40
C ASP A 90 38.39 -0.06 4.77
N ARG A 91 39.43 -0.26 3.98
CA ARG A 91 40.43 -1.31 4.21
C ARG A 91 41.14 -1.14 5.55
N ASN A 92 41.50 0.10 5.91
CA ASN A 92 42.20 0.40 7.15
C ASN A 92 41.35 0.02 8.37
N ASP A 93 40.03 0.26 8.32
CA ASP A 93 39.12 -0.12 9.41
C ASP A 93 39.02 -1.64 9.56
N ILE A 94 39.18 -2.40 8.47
CA ILE A 94 39.23 -3.86 8.53
C ILE A 94 40.55 -4.32 9.17
N GLU A 95 41.68 -3.67 8.84
CA GLU A 95 43.00 -3.99 9.40
C GLU A 95 43.08 -3.64 10.90
N ASP A 96 42.42 -2.56 11.30
CA ASP A 96 42.39 -2.05 12.69
C ASP A 96 41.27 -2.67 13.55
N ASP A 97 40.46 -3.59 13.00
CA ASP A 97 39.30 -4.22 13.64
C ASP A 97 38.22 -3.22 14.10
N ASN A 98 38.11 -2.09 13.40
CA ASN A 98 37.16 -1.02 13.73
C ASN A 98 35.79 -1.23 12.99
N LEU A 99 35.20 -2.43 13.10
CA LEU A 99 34.04 -2.84 12.34
C LEU A 99 32.70 -2.52 13.02
N GLY A 100 32.72 -2.01 14.24
CA GLY A 100 31.49 -1.75 15.02
C GLY A 100 30.55 -0.75 14.35
N MET A 101 31.08 0.28 13.72
CA MET A 101 30.33 1.32 13.02
C MET A 101 29.58 0.76 11.80
N TYR A 102 30.24 -0.09 11.01
CA TYR A 102 29.64 -0.74 9.85
C TYR A 102 28.50 -1.70 10.20
N THR A 103 28.54 -2.27 11.39
CA THR A 103 27.43 -3.07 11.93
C THR A 103 26.17 -2.22 12.11
N ILE A 104 26.30 -1.01 12.67
CA ILE A 104 25.21 -0.07 12.88
C ILE A 104 24.64 0.41 11.54
N GLU A 105 25.51 0.78 10.60
CA GLU A 105 25.08 1.20 9.25
C GLU A 105 24.36 0.07 8.50
N THR A 106 24.87 -1.15 8.61
CA THR A 106 24.24 -2.33 8.00
C THR A 106 22.88 -2.64 8.63
N GLN A 107 22.71 -2.45 9.94
CA GLN A 107 21.41 -2.57 10.60
C GLN A 107 20.43 -1.51 10.08
N ALA A 108 20.88 -0.26 9.98
CA ALA A 108 20.06 0.83 9.44
C ALA A 108 19.65 0.58 7.98
N ALA A 109 20.57 0.07 7.17
CA ALA A 109 20.29 -0.32 5.79
C ALA A 109 19.25 -1.45 5.71
N GLY A 110 19.34 -2.46 6.59
CA GLY A 110 18.35 -3.54 6.68
C GLY A 110 16.96 -3.05 7.05
N GLN A 111 16.85 -2.16 8.05
CA GLN A 111 15.60 -1.53 8.44
C GLN A 111 15.01 -0.69 7.31
N SER A 112 15.80 0.19 6.70
CA SER A 112 15.39 1.02 5.57
C SER A 112 14.89 0.20 4.40
N ALA A 113 15.57 -0.90 4.05
CA ALA A 113 15.14 -1.80 2.99
C ALA A 113 13.78 -2.46 3.26
N LYS A 114 13.46 -2.72 4.54
CA LYS A 114 12.15 -3.26 4.95
C LYS A 114 11.04 -2.21 4.91
N GLU A 115 11.36 -0.97 5.26
CA GLU A 115 10.42 0.15 5.30
C GLU A 115 10.18 0.76 3.90
N TRP A 116 11.10 0.55 2.95
CA TRP A 116 11.00 1.11 1.61
C TRP A 116 9.68 0.82 0.86
N PRO A 117 9.14 -0.41 0.86
CA PRO A 117 7.81 -0.68 0.29
C PRO A 117 6.68 0.10 0.96
N ASP A 118 6.78 0.36 2.29
CA ASP A 118 5.83 1.20 2.99
C ASP A 118 5.86 2.63 2.44
N ASP A 119 7.05 3.22 2.29
CA ASP A 119 7.24 4.57 1.76
C ASP A 119 6.68 4.69 0.33
N LEU A 120 6.93 3.71 -0.52
CA LEU A 120 6.39 3.68 -1.88
C LEU A 120 4.87 3.63 -1.89
N VAL A 121 4.27 2.70 -1.15
CA VAL A 121 2.81 2.49 -1.12
C VAL A 121 2.09 3.70 -0.52
N PHE A 122 2.57 4.23 0.61
CA PHE A 122 1.94 5.39 1.24
C PHE A 122 2.17 6.68 0.44
N THR A 123 3.28 6.80 -0.28
CA THR A 123 3.50 7.90 -1.24
C THR A 123 2.47 7.84 -2.38
N VAL A 124 2.25 6.66 -2.98
CA VAL A 124 1.22 6.49 -4.02
C VAL A 124 -0.17 6.84 -3.50
N LEU A 125 -0.52 6.43 -2.27
CA LEU A 125 -1.80 6.78 -1.66
C LEU A 125 -1.98 8.30 -1.49
N THR A 126 -0.93 9.01 -1.05
CA THR A 126 -1.00 10.48 -0.89
C THR A 126 -1.07 11.20 -2.22
N LYS A 127 -0.30 10.76 -3.22
CA LYS A 127 -0.33 11.29 -4.58
C LYS A 127 -1.57 10.92 -5.38
N GLY A 128 -2.36 9.98 -4.89
CA GLY A 128 -3.59 9.54 -5.55
C GLY A 128 -4.64 10.63 -5.79
N PHE A 129 -4.47 11.83 -5.20
CA PHE A 129 -5.28 13.01 -5.49
C PHE A 129 -4.83 13.78 -6.74
N GLU A 130 -3.61 13.55 -7.23
CA GLU A 130 -2.96 14.29 -8.30
C GLU A 130 -2.60 13.40 -9.48
N GLU A 131 -2.03 12.22 -9.21
CA GLU A 131 -1.56 11.30 -10.24
C GLU A 131 -2.70 10.54 -10.91
N LYS A 132 -2.63 10.47 -12.24
CA LYS A 132 -3.62 9.81 -13.07
C LYS A 132 -3.54 8.29 -12.97
N CYS A 133 -4.69 7.66 -12.94
CA CYS A 133 -4.81 6.21 -13.04
C CYS A 133 -5.30 5.76 -14.42
N TYR A 134 -5.83 4.55 -14.55
CA TYR A 134 -6.19 3.87 -15.80
C TYR A 134 -7.19 4.62 -16.70
N ASP A 135 -7.97 5.53 -16.16
CA ASP A 135 -9.00 6.32 -16.87
C ASP A 135 -8.63 7.78 -17.07
N ASP A 136 -7.33 8.12 -16.97
CA ASP A 136 -6.79 9.48 -17.05
C ASP A 136 -7.28 10.44 -15.97
N LYS A 137 -7.93 9.93 -14.93
CA LYS A 137 -8.35 10.68 -13.75
C LYS A 137 -7.42 10.40 -12.57
N PRO A 138 -7.32 11.31 -11.58
CA PRO A 138 -6.67 11.00 -10.32
C PRO A 138 -7.30 9.76 -9.68
N PHE A 139 -6.49 8.96 -8.97
CA PHE A 139 -6.99 7.77 -8.28
C PHE A 139 -8.18 8.06 -7.35
N TYR A 140 -8.13 9.18 -6.62
CA TYR A 140 -9.29 9.69 -5.87
C TYR A 140 -10.00 10.76 -6.68
N SER A 141 -11.10 10.41 -7.31
CA SER A 141 -11.86 11.30 -8.17
C SER A 141 -13.37 11.18 -7.91
N THR A 142 -14.11 12.21 -8.27
CA THR A 142 -15.57 12.25 -8.19
C THR A 142 -16.23 11.80 -9.49
N ASP A 143 -15.46 11.57 -10.55
CA ASP A 143 -15.96 11.39 -11.93
C ASP A 143 -15.32 10.21 -12.67
N HIS A 144 -14.97 9.15 -11.95
CA HIS A 144 -14.59 7.88 -12.59
C HIS A 144 -15.73 7.30 -13.42
N LYS A 145 -15.39 6.67 -14.53
CA LYS A 145 -16.36 6.05 -15.42
C LYS A 145 -16.31 4.53 -15.32
N VAL A 146 -17.49 3.92 -15.20
CA VAL A 146 -17.67 2.46 -15.27
C VAL A 146 -18.57 2.12 -16.44
N GLY A 147 -18.14 1.17 -17.27
CA GLY A 147 -18.81 0.81 -18.53
C GLY A 147 -18.35 1.66 -19.70
N GLU A 148 -18.86 1.36 -20.90
CA GLU A 148 -18.46 1.99 -22.14
C GLU A 148 -19.61 2.73 -22.85
N GLY A 149 -19.24 3.72 -23.65
CA GLY A 149 -20.15 4.43 -24.56
C GLY A 149 -21.25 5.20 -23.82
N LYS A 150 -22.47 5.16 -24.39
CA LYS A 150 -23.64 5.91 -23.87
C LYS A 150 -24.17 5.37 -22.53
N ASN A 151 -23.78 4.18 -22.13
CA ASN A 151 -24.21 3.51 -20.89
C ASN A 151 -23.17 3.65 -19.77
N ALA A 152 -22.06 4.36 -20.00
CA ALA A 152 -21.07 4.62 -18.97
C ALA A 152 -21.71 5.39 -17.81
N LYS A 153 -21.50 4.89 -16.58
CA LYS A 153 -21.97 5.53 -15.36
C LYS A 153 -20.79 6.20 -14.67
N VAL A 154 -21.07 7.33 -14.03
CA VAL A 154 -20.08 8.04 -13.23
C VAL A 154 -20.18 7.56 -11.79
N PHE A 155 -19.05 7.32 -11.15
CA PHE A 155 -18.97 7.04 -9.72
C PHE A 155 -17.86 7.87 -9.06
N SER A 156 -17.99 8.06 -7.76
CA SER A 156 -17.01 8.77 -6.93
C SER A 156 -16.40 7.78 -5.93
N ASN A 157 -15.08 7.79 -5.81
CA ASN A 157 -14.34 7.18 -4.70
C ASN A 157 -13.72 8.23 -3.77
N LYS A 158 -14.10 9.51 -3.97
CA LYS A 158 -13.60 10.65 -3.21
C LYS A 158 -14.73 11.30 -2.44
N LEU A 159 -14.63 11.32 -1.12
CA LEU A 159 -15.51 12.07 -0.23
C LEU A 159 -14.90 13.44 0.02
N THR A 160 -15.68 14.50 -0.11
CA THR A 160 -15.24 15.90 0.17
C THR A 160 -15.28 16.23 1.66
N LYS A 161 -15.96 15.40 2.47
CA LYS A 161 -16.07 15.61 3.91
C LYS A 161 -14.86 15.00 4.62
N ALA A 162 -14.01 15.84 5.19
CA ALA A 162 -12.88 15.40 5.99
C ALA A 162 -13.31 14.71 7.29
N LEU A 163 -12.44 13.86 7.86
CA LEU A 163 -12.63 13.32 9.21
C LEU A 163 -12.64 14.50 10.20
N SER A 164 -13.75 14.63 10.93
CA SER A 164 -13.89 15.74 11.89
C SER A 164 -13.01 15.52 13.12
N VAL A 165 -12.46 16.60 13.63
CA VAL A 165 -11.67 16.64 14.89
C VAL A 165 -12.37 17.43 16.00
N SER A 166 -13.60 17.91 15.76
CA SER A 166 -14.28 18.80 16.70
C SER A 166 -14.87 18.07 17.90
N THR A 167 -15.54 16.95 17.66
CA THR A 167 -16.12 16.07 18.68
C THR A 167 -16.08 14.62 18.20
N LEU A 168 -16.14 13.66 19.12
CA LEU A 168 -16.19 12.23 18.76
C LEU A 168 -17.43 11.90 17.92
N ALA A 169 -18.60 12.47 18.25
CA ALA A 169 -19.83 12.30 17.47
C ALA A 169 -19.69 12.82 16.02
N ALA A 170 -19.04 14.00 15.83
CA ALA A 170 -18.81 14.54 14.51
C ALA A 170 -17.78 13.72 13.71
N ALA A 171 -16.74 13.18 14.38
CA ALA A 171 -15.78 12.26 13.80
C ALA A 171 -16.47 10.97 13.32
N GLN A 172 -17.32 10.40 14.15
CA GLN A 172 -18.13 9.23 13.85
C GLN A 172 -19.08 9.46 12.66
N ALA A 173 -19.77 10.60 12.62
CA ALA A 173 -20.65 10.95 11.50
C ALA A 173 -19.86 11.12 10.18
N SER A 174 -18.61 11.61 10.23
CA SER A 174 -17.77 11.74 9.06
C SER A 174 -17.23 10.38 8.58
N LEU A 175 -16.82 9.51 9.50
CA LEU A 175 -16.43 8.12 9.18
C LEU A 175 -17.60 7.32 8.62
N GLY A 176 -18.79 7.41 9.26
CA GLY A 176 -20.01 6.76 8.81
C GLY A 176 -20.40 7.16 7.39
N ALA A 177 -20.25 8.44 7.03
CA ALA A 177 -20.48 8.91 5.66
C ALA A 177 -19.53 8.25 4.64
N ALA A 178 -18.25 8.05 5.01
CA ALA A 178 -17.29 7.36 4.15
C ALA A 178 -17.65 5.87 3.99
N MET A 179 -18.04 5.19 5.07
CA MET A 179 -18.48 3.80 5.03
C MET A 179 -19.74 3.62 4.19
N THR A 180 -20.71 4.53 4.31
CA THR A 180 -21.92 4.54 3.48
C THR A 180 -21.58 4.69 2.00
N MET A 181 -20.72 5.66 1.66
CA MET A 181 -20.28 5.86 0.29
C MET A 181 -19.62 4.58 -0.30
N MET A 182 -18.80 3.87 0.47
CA MET A 182 -18.20 2.61 0.03
C MET A 182 -19.25 1.52 -0.24
N GLN A 183 -20.27 1.42 0.60
CA GLN A 183 -21.36 0.45 0.46
C GLN A 183 -22.27 0.76 -0.74
N GLU A 184 -22.41 2.03 -1.10
CA GLU A 184 -23.21 2.49 -2.23
C GLU A 184 -22.53 2.32 -3.58
N LEU A 185 -21.22 1.99 -3.62
CA LEU A 185 -20.51 1.73 -4.86
C LEU A 185 -21.15 0.55 -5.61
N LYS A 186 -21.34 0.75 -6.93
CA LYS A 186 -22.03 -0.19 -7.81
C LYS A 186 -21.14 -0.62 -8.96
N ASP A 187 -21.38 -1.82 -9.46
CA ASP A 187 -20.77 -2.32 -10.70
C ASP A 187 -21.36 -1.66 -11.95
N SER A 188 -20.85 -2.04 -13.12
CA SER A 188 -21.34 -1.57 -14.44
C SER A 188 -22.83 -1.85 -14.69
N GLU A 189 -23.41 -2.83 -13.99
CA GLU A 189 -24.84 -3.17 -14.09
C GLU A 189 -25.70 -2.40 -13.08
N GLY A 190 -25.08 -1.66 -12.15
CA GLY A 190 -25.77 -0.93 -11.09
C GLY A 190 -26.06 -1.77 -9.84
N LYS A 191 -25.47 -2.97 -9.74
CA LYS A 191 -25.58 -3.83 -8.56
C LYS A 191 -24.58 -3.38 -7.48
N PRO A 192 -24.98 -3.28 -6.22
CA PRO A 192 -24.05 -2.91 -5.13
C PRO A 192 -22.89 -3.89 -5.02
N LEU A 193 -21.68 -3.35 -4.84
CA LEU A 193 -20.46 -4.14 -4.61
C LEU A 193 -20.36 -4.72 -3.21
N ASN A 194 -21.18 -4.24 -2.27
CA ASN A 194 -21.20 -4.63 -0.85
C ASN A 194 -19.82 -4.53 -0.17
N LEU A 195 -19.08 -3.47 -0.49
CA LEU A 195 -17.78 -3.24 0.11
C LEU A 195 -17.94 -2.90 1.59
N LYS A 196 -17.11 -3.52 2.43
CA LYS A 196 -17.06 -3.24 3.86
C LYS A 196 -15.70 -2.64 4.19
N ALA A 197 -15.69 -1.47 4.83
CA ALA A 197 -14.48 -0.87 5.36
C ALA A 197 -13.94 -1.75 6.50
N ASN A 198 -12.66 -2.09 6.44
CA ASN A 198 -11.97 -2.91 7.44
C ASN A 198 -10.67 -2.27 7.94
N LEU A 199 -10.25 -1.17 7.34
CA LEU A 199 -9.03 -0.45 7.68
C LEU A 199 -9.27 1.05 7.56
N LEU A 200 -8.85 1.79 8.59
CA LEU A 200 -8.80 3.25 8.58
C LEU A 200 -7.34 3.69 8.57
N VAL A 201 -6.93 4.36 7.50
CA VAL A 201 -5.59 4.93 7.35
C VAL A 201 -5.69 6.44 7.56
N VAL A 202 -4.94 6.97 8.50
CA VAL A 202 -4.93 8.39 8.84
C VAL A 202 -3.50 8.91 8.97
N PRO A 203 -3.27 10.19 8.69
CA PRO A 203 -1.99 10.82 8.99
C PRO A 203 -1.78 10.92 10.52
N PRO A 204 -0.53 11.07 10.99
CA PRO A 204 -0.22 11.14 12.43
C PRO A 204 -1.04 12.20 13.19
N ALA A 205 -1.36 13.32 12.54
CA ALA A 205 -2.18 14.39 13.14
C ALA A 205 -3.60 13.95 13.53
N LEU A 206 -4.15 12.91 12.92
CA LEU A 206 -5.49 12.39 13.20
C LEU A 206 -5.47 11.11 14.06
N ARG A 207 -4.30 10.69 14.54
CA ARG A 207 -4.13 9.45 15.30
C ARG A 207 -5.03 9.37 16.52
N GLU A 208 -5.09 10.43 17.32
CA GLU A 208 -5.87 10.48 18.56
C GLU A 208 -7.38 10.31 18.27
N VAL A 209 -7.87 11.01 17.25
CA VAL A 209 -9.28 10.90 16.81
C VAL A 209 -9.57 9.50 16.30
N ALA A 210 -8.70 8.92 15.50
CA ALA A 210 -8.87 7.57 14.99
C ALA A 210 -8.87 6.53 16.12
N ASN A 211 -7.96 6.65 17.09
CA ASN A 211 -7.93 5.79 18.26
C ASN A 211 -9.23 5.91 19.07
N ALA A 212 -9.66 7.14 19.35
CA ALA A 212 -10.92 7.37 20.08
C ALA A 212 -12.12 6.75 19.35
N LEU A 213 -12.20 6.86 18.01
CA LEU A 213 -13.26 6.24 17.21
C LEU A 213 -13.29 4.70 17.34
N MET A 214 -12.10 4.07 17.42
CA MET A 214 -11.98 2.60 17.43
C MET A 214 -12.07 1.97 18.84
N THR A 215 -11.76 2.72 19.89
CA THR A 215 -11.62 2.17 21.26
C THR A 215 -12.62 2.70 22.28
N THR A 216 -13.35 3.78 21.98
CA THR A 216 -14.31 4.37 22.93
C THR A 216 -15.65 3.66 22.81
N ASP A 217 -16.08 3.04 23.91
CA ASP A 217 -17.37 2.30 23.97
C ASP A 217 -18.58 3.22 23.96
N ARG A 218 -18.46 4.43 24.49
CA ARG A 218 -19.54 5.40 24.61
C ARG A 218 -19.14 6.79 24.17
N LEU A 219 -20.07 7.48 23.52
CA LEU A 219 -19.95 8.88 23.16
C LEU A 219 -20.07 9.79 24.40
N GLU A 220 -19.70 11.06 24.25
CA GLU A 220 -19.76 12.07 25.30
C GLU A 220 -21.19 12.26 25.87
N ASP A 221 -22.21 11.99 25.06
CA ASP A 221 -23.63 12.02 25.44
C ASP A 221 -24.13 10.72 26.10
N GLY A 222 -23.23 9.76 26.35
CA GLY A 222 -23.53 8.46 26.98
C GLY A 222 -24.10 7.40 26.04
N LYS A 223 -24.31 7.72 24.74
CA LYS A 223 -24.73 6.73 23.75
C LYS A 223 -23.61 5.75 23.41
N VAL A 224 -24.00 4.53 23.05
CA VAL A 224 -23.06 3.51 22.60
C VAL A 224 -22.41 3.97 21.28
N ASN A 225 -21.10 3.76 21.16
CA ASN A 225 -20.39 3.92 19.92
C ASN A 225 -20.73 2.71 19.01
N PRO A 226 -21.39 2.90 17.84
CA PRO A 226 -21.86 1.82 16.99
C PRO A 226 -20.75 1.05 16.29
#